data_62a370e094e1ad0736dcf7437b04f952
#
_entry.id   62a370e094e1ad0736dcf7437b04f952
#
_cell.length_a   1.000
_cell.length_b   1.000
_cell.length_c   1.000
_cell.angle_alpha   90.00
_cell.angle_beta   90.00
_cell.angle_gamma   90.00
#
_symmetry.space_group_name_H-M   'P 1'
#
loop_
_entity.id
_entity.type
_entity.pdbx_description
1 polymer ?
#
loop_
_entity_poly.entity_id
_entity_poly.type
_entity_poly.pdbx_seq_one_letter_code
_entity_poly.pdbx_strand_id
1 'polypeptide(L)'
;ALSNIEKKSAERELKQAIANISHDLRTPLTSILGYIQLIEKPEVTDEERKEYLAIAKDRAKRLQILLNDFFELSVIESVDHSLKLGKLGLNSIVEEIVINLYDKFNEQQIVPSIKIPQEQMNIIGDESAIKRVIENLVINAIRYSDGNVSITLERNNTKINLTISNDVKDRTEKDVELFFNRFYTADQTRSGKGTGLGLSIAKALMDKMNGKLSAELKDSWLYVKCSWILTE
;
A
#
# COMPACT_ATOMS: atom_id res chain seq x y z
N ALA A 1 6.97 13.63 33.68
CA ALA A 1 6.25 14.62 32.83
C ALA A 1 6.26 14.20 31.34
N LEU A 2 7.41 13.83 30.76
CA LEU A 2 7.56 13.37 29.37
C LEU A 2 6.69 12.14 29.07
N SER A 3 6.71 11.11 29.92
CA SER A 3 5.92 9.89 29.77
C SER A 3 4.39 10.13 29.71
N ASN A 4 3.86 11.14 30.39
CA ASN A 4 2.44 11.50 30.34
C ASN A 4 2.04 12.22 29.04
N ILE A 5 2.97 12.95 28.41
CA ILE A 5 2.75 13.62 27.13
C ILE A 5 2.76 12.56 26.02
N GLU A 6 3.74 11.66 26.04
CA GLU A 6 3.84 10.55 25.08
C GLU A 6 2.61 9.62 25.14
N LYS A 7 2.16 9.29 26.36
CA LYS A 7 0.94 8.47 26.55
C LYS A 7 -0.30 9.15 26.00
N LYS A 8 -0.48 10.45 26.25
CA LYS A 8 -1.61 11.22 25.72
C LYS A 8 -1.55 11.36 24.19
N SER A 9 -0.35 11.46 23.60
CA SER A 9 -0.18 11.48 22.14
C SER A 9 -0.62 10.15 21.55
N ALA A 10 -0.12 9.02 22.07
CA ALA A 10 -0.50 7.68 21.64
C ALA A 10 -2.01 7.40 21.77
N GLU A 11 -2.62 7.85 22.88
CA GLU A 11 -4.09 7.73 23.07
C GLU A 11 -4.89 8.54 22.03
N ARG A 12 -4.41 9.73 21.66
CA ARG A 12 -5.03 10.57 20.62
C ARG A 12 -4.89 9.93 19.23
N GLU A 13 -3.71 9.45 18.89
CA GLU A 13 -3.45 8.75 17.65
C GLU A 13 -4.31 7.50 17.50
N LEU A 14 -4.45 6.71 18.58
CA LEU A 14 -5.33 5.54 18.60
C LEU A 14 -6.81 5.92 18.42
N LYS A 15 -7.30 6.95 19.11
CA LYS A 15 -8.67 7.43 18.93
C LYS A 15 -8.94 7.93 17.52
N GLN A 16 -7.99 8.67 16.94
CA GLN A 16 -8.11 9.15 15.57
C GLN A 16 -8.11 7.98 14.57
N ALA A 17 -7.23 6.99 14.76
CA ALA A 17 -7.20 5.78 13.93
C ALA A 17 -8.54 5.03 13.98
N ILE A 18 -9.11 4.81 15.18
CA ILE A 18 -10.42 4.16 15.36
C ILE A 18 -11.54 4.95 14.67
N ALA A 19 -11.52 6.29 14.78
CA ALA A 19 -12.52 7.14 14.14
C ALA A 19 -12.44 7.05 12.61
N ASN A 20 -11.24 7.10 12.05
CA ASN A 20 -10.99 6.98 10.61
C ASN A 20 -11.44 5.61 10.10
N ILE A 21 -11.06 4.51 10.77
CA ILE A 21 -11.50 3.15 10.44
C ILE A 21 -13.02 3.06 10.42
N SER A 22 -13.67 3.56 11.48
CA SER A 22 -15.13 3.51 11.60
C SER A 22 -15.83 4.24 10.46
N HIS A 23 -15.30 5.38 10.04
CA HIS A 23 -15.80 6.13 8.89
C HIS A 23 -15.62 5.35 7.59
N ASP A 24 -14.41 4.81 7.36
CA ASP A 24 -14.05 4.14 6.10
C ASP A 24 -14.73 2.76 5.94
N LEU A 25 -15.11 2.11 7.05
CA LEU A 25 -15.96 0.92 7.05
C LEU A 25 -17.42 1.28 6.81
N ARG A 26 -17.92 2.37 7.40
CA ARG A 26 -19.32 2.78 7.29
C ARG A 26 -19.71 3.17 5.86
N THR A 27 -18.84 3.88 5.15
CA THR A 27 -19.11 4.37 3.80
C THR A 27 -19.45 3.25 2.81
N PRO A 28 -18.61 2.22 2.58
CA PRO A 28 -18.94 1.12 1.70
C PRO A 28 -20.14 0.30 2.22
N LEU A 29 -20.27 0.10 3.53
CA LEU A 29 -21.39 -0.63 4.12
C LEU A 29 -22.72 0.08 3.84
N THR A 30 -22.81 1.39 4.05
CA THR A 30 -24.01 2.18 3.74
C THR A 30 -24.34 2.11 2.24
N SER A 31 -23.32 2.16 1.37
CA SER A 31 -23.52 2.01 -0.07
C SER A 31 -24.08 0.63 -0.45
N ILE A 32 -23.53 -0.45 0.14
CA ILE A 32 -24.03 -1.83 -0.08
C ILE A 32 -25.51 -1.92 0.32
N LEU A 33 -25.85 -1.48 1.53
CA LEU A 33 -27.22 -1.50 2.02
C LEU A 33 -28.16 -0.66 1.14
N GLY A 34 -27.74 0.51 0.69
CA GLY A 34 -28.50 1.36 -0.22
C GLY A 34 -28.80 0.67 -1.55
N TYR A 35 -27.83 0.01 -2.17
CA TYR A 35 -28.05 -0.72 -3.43
C TYR A 35 -28.93 -1.96 -3.22
N ILE A 36 -28.81 -2.67 -2.10
CA ILE A 36 -29.72 -3.77 -1.77
C ILE A 36 -31.17 -3.27 -1.65
N GLN A 37 -31.39 -2.15 -0.94
CA GLN A 37 -32.72 -1.54 -0.84
C GLN A 37 -33.29 -1.08 -2.19
N LEU A 38 -32.44 -0.61 -3.12
CA LEU A 38 -32.86 -0.29 -4.48
C LEU A 38 -33.29 -1.54 -5.25
N ILE A 39 -32.54 -2.65 -5.15
CA ILE A 39 -32.86 -3.92 -5.81
C ILE A 39 -34.23 -4.47 -5.35
N GLU A 40 -34.64 -4.23 -4.11
CA GLU A 40 -35.90 -4.69 -3.53
C GLU A 40 -37.13 -3.91 -4.02
N LYS A 41 -36.94 -2.77 -4.68
CA LYS A 41 -38.05 -1.96 -5.19
C LYS A 41 -38.73 -2.63 -6.38
N PRO A 42 -40.10 -2.65 -6.42
CA PRO A 42 -40.83 -3.30 -7.52
C PRO A 42 -40.61 -2.67 -8.89
N GLU A 43 -40.33 -1.36 -8.94
CA GLU A 43 -40.21 -0.56 -10.18
C GLU A 43 -38.87 -0.76 -10.88
N VAL A 44 -37.88 -1.42 -10.27
CA VAL A 44 -36.53 -1.62 -10.80
C VAL A 44 -36.54 -2.69 -11.85
N THR A 45 -36.01 -2.40 -13.03
CA THR A 45 -35.86 -3.32 -14.13
C THR A 45 -34.80 -4.40 -13.85
N ASP A 46 -34.83 -5.50 -14.60
CA ASP A 46 -33.83 -6.59 -14.45
C ASP A 46 -32.42 -6.12 -14.81
N GLU A 47 -32.26 -5.19 -15.73
CA GLU A 47 -30.99 -4.58 -16.11
C GLU A 47 -30.44 -3.73 -14.95
N GLU A 48 -31.24 -2.86 -14.38
CA GLU A 48 -30.87 -2.04 -13.20
C GLU A 48 -30.53 -2.92 -11.99
N ARG A 49 -31.29 -4.00 -11.78
CA ARG A 49 -30.98 -4.98 -10.70
C ARG A 49 -29.60 -5.58 -10.87
N LYS A 50 -29.22 -5.96 -12.09
CA LYS A 50 -27.88 -6.51 -12.39
C LYS A 50 -26.78 -5.47 -12.13
N GLU A 51 -27.02 -4.22 -12.54
CA GLU A 51 -26.09 -3.12 -12.31
C GLU A 51 -25.91 -2.85 -10.82
N TYR A 52 -26.99 -2.69 -10.06
CA TYR A 52 -26.94 -2.44 -8.61
C TYR A 52 -26.28 -3.60 -7.86
N LEU A 53 -26.52 -4.83 -8.27
CA LEU A 53 -25.87 -6.01 -7.70
C LEU A 53 -24.35 -6.01 -7.96
N ALA A 54 -23.94 -5.63 -9.18
CA ALA A 54 -22.53 -5.52 -9.51
C ALA A 54 -21.82 -4.44 -8.68
N ILE A 55 -22.47 -3.29 -8.48
CA ILE A 55 -21.94 -2.23 -7.63
C ILE A 55 -21.86 -2.67 -6.16
N ALA A 56 -22.92 -3.28 -5.62
CA ALA A 56 -22.93 -3.78 -4.25
C ALA A 56 -21.80 -4.81 -4.02
N LYS A 57 -21.61 -5.72 -4.98
CA LYS A 57 -20.53 -6.72 -4.96
C LYS A 57 -19.14 -6.08 -4.99
N ASP A 58 -18.93 -5.05 -5.81
CA ASP A 58 -17.66 -4.30 -5.85
C ASP A 58 -17.38 -3.61 -4.50
N ARG A 59 -18.40 -2.96 -3.91
CA ARG A 59 -18.27 -2.32 -2.59
C ARG A 59 -17.98 -3.34 -1.48
N ALA A 60 -18.61 -4.52 -1.52
CA ALA A 60 -18.35 -5.60 -0.57
C ALA A 60 -16.92 -6.13 -0.67
N LYS A 61 -16.39 -6.33 -1.90
CA LYS A 61 -15.01 -6.72 -2.12
C LYS A 61 -14.01 -5.69 -1.55
N ARG A 62 -14.28 -4.39 -1.75
CA ARG A 62 -13.44 -3.31 -1.23
C ARG A 62 -13.44 -3.29 0.30
N LEU A 63 -14.61 -3.47 0.92
CA LEU A 63 -14.74 -3.57 2.37
C LEU A 63 -13.94 -4.78 2.91
N GLN A 64 -13.99 -5.91 2.22
CA GLN A 64 -13.22 -7.11 2.58
C GLN A 64 -11.71 -6.85 2.53
N ILE A 65 -11.21 -6.17 1.48
CA ILE A 65 -9.79 -5.81 1.35
C ILE A 65 -9.39 -4.88 2.50
N LEU A 66 -10.20 -3.85 2.81
CA LEU A 66 -9.92 -2.92 3.90
C LEU A 66 -9.83 -3.63 5.26
N LEU A 67 -10.75 -4.56 5.54
CA LEU A 67 -10.73 -5.37 6.76
C LEU A 67 -9.48 -6.26 6.83
N ASN A 68 -9.13 -6.93 5.73
CA ASN A 68 -7.94 -7.77 5.67
C ASN A 68 -6.65 -6.96 5.92
N ASP A 69 -6.50 -5.81 5.24
CA ASP A 69 -5.35 -4.91 5.43
C ASP A 69 -5.28 -4.40 6.88
N PHE A 70 -6.42 -4.09 7.49
CA PHE A 70 -6.48 -3.64 8.88
C PHE A 70 -6.06 -4.75 9.86
N PHE A 71 -6.57 -5.98 9.69
CA PHE A 71 -6.18 -7.10 10.53
C PHE A 71 -4.70 -7.45 10.34
N GLU A 72 -4.21 -7.45 9.10
CA GLU A 72 -2.79 -7.65 8.79
C GLU A 72 -1.92 -6.64 9.54
N LEU A 73 -2.24 -5.34 9.44
CA LEU A 73 -1.50 -4.30 10.14
C LEU A 73 -1.51 -4.49 11.65
N SER A 74 -2.67 -4.85 12.22
CA SER A 74 -2.82 -5.13 13.66
C SER A 74 -1.96 -6.29 14.12
N VAL A 75 -1.86 -7.35 13.31
CA VAL A 75 -0.98 -8.51 13.57
C VAL A 75 0.48 -8.11 13.47
N ILE A 76 0.88 -7.39 12.41
CA ILE A 76 2.26 -6.94 12.23
C ILE A 76 2.71 -6.08 13.42
N GLU A 77 1.87 -5.19 13.93
CA GLU A 77 2.21 -4.29 15.04
C GLU A 77 2.17 -4.97 16.41
N SER A 78 1.62 -6.17 16.51
CA SER A 78 1.63 -6.89 17.78
C SER A 78 3.05 -7.22 18.22
N VAL A 79 3.28 -7.22 19.54
CA VAL A 79 4.59 -7.53 20.13
C VAL A 79 4.99 -8.99 19.87
N ASP A 80 4.00 -9.88 19.80
CA ASP A 80 4.22 -11.33 19.63
C ASP A 80 4.49 -11.74 18.18
N HIS A 81 4.28 -10.84 17.20
CA HIS A 81 4.51 -11.14 15.80
C HIS A 81 6.01 -11.14 15.49
N SER A 82 6.59 -12.31 15.32
CA SER A 82 7.99 -12.52 14.93
C SER A 82 8.12 -12.85 13.46
N LEU A 83 9.07 -12.19 12.79
CA LEU A 83 9.44 -12.47 11.40
C LEU A 83 10.51 -13.57 11.33
N LYS A 84 10.46 -14.39 10.30
CA LYS A 84 11.47 -15.43 10.02
C LYS A 84 12.58 -14.84 9.16
N LEU A 85 13.52 -14.16 9.80
CA LEU A 85 14.61 -13.49 9.08
C LEU A 85 15.61 -14.52 8.53
N GLY A 86 15.93 -14.39 7.25
CA GLY A 86 16.91 -15.21 6.53
C GLY A 86 17.62 -14.41 5.44
N LYS A 87 18.66 -14.99 4.84
CA LYS A 87 19.37 -14.40 3.69
C LYS A 87 18.54 -14.64 2.43
N LEU A 88 18.20 -13.57 1.71
CA LEU A 88 17.32 -13.56 0.55
C LEU A 88 17.97 -12.82 -0.62
N GLY A 89 17.80 -13.35 -1.85
CA GLY A 89 18.16 -12.68 -3.09
C GLY A 89 17.06 -11.72 -3.54
N LEU A 90 17.27 -10.42 -3.42
CA LEU A 90 16.25 -9.43 -3.70
C LEU A 90 15.91 -9.34 -5.20
N ASN A 91 16.87 -9.61 -6.10
CA ASN A 91 16.65 -9.64 -7.55
C ASN A 91 15.48 -10.56 -7.92
N SER A 92 15.55 -11.82 -7.51
CA SER A 92 14.53 -12.83 -7.84
C SER A 92 13.15 -12.47 -7.29
N ILE A 93 13.10 -11.89 -6.08
CA ILE A 93 11.83 -11.46 -5.48
C ILE A 93 11.21 -10.31 -6.28
N VAL A 94 12.01 -9.32 -6.68
CA VAL A 94 11.52 -8.21 -7.50
C VAL A 94 11.02 -8.70 -8.86
N GLU A 95 11.79 -9.57 -9.53
CA GLU A 95 11.42 -10.16 -10.82
C GLU A 95 10.11 -10.94 -10.72
N GLU A 96 9.96 -11.81 -9.72
CA GLU A 96 8.74 -12.58 -9.46
C GLU A 96 7.51 -11.66 -9.31
N ILE A 97 7.64 -10.59 -8.52
CA ILE A 97 6.53 -9.67 -8.27
C ILE A 97 6.16 -8.90 -9.54
N VAL A 98 7.15 -8.44 -10.31
CA VAL A 98 6.88 -7.74 -11.57
C VAL A 98 6.14 -8.65 -12.55
N ILE A 99 6.54 -9.91 -12.65
CA ILE A 99 5.86 -10.91 -13.49
C ILE A 99 4.42 -11.14 -13.00
N ASN A 100 4.21 -11.32 -11.70
CA ASN A 100 2.89 -11.53 -11.12
C ASN A 100 1.95 -10.32 -11.29
N LEU A 101 2.50 -9.12 -11.42
CA LEU A 101 1.73 -7.90 -11.63
C LEU A 101 1.62 -7.47 -13.10
N TYR A 102 2.11 -8.30 -14.03
CA TYR A 102 2.10 -7.99 -15.47
C TYR A 102 0.72 -7.61 -16.00
N ASP A 103 -0.33 -8.36 -15.64
CA ASP A 103 -1.70 -8.06 -16.07
C ASP A 103 -2.18 -6.71 -15.55
N LYS A 104 -1.81 -6.32 -14.32
CA LYS A 104 -2.16 -5.01 -13.77
C LYS A 104 -1.47 -3.85 -14.48
N PHE A 105 -0.22 -4.04 -14.91
CA PHE A 105 0.48 -3.07 -15.75
C PHE A 105 -0.23 -2.91 -17.09
N ASN A 106 -0.61 -4.02 -17.73
CA ASN A 106 -1.31 -4.02 -19.01
C ASN A 106 -2.70 -3.37 -18.93
N GLU A 107 -3.49 -3.66 -17.89
CA GLU A 107 -4.80 -3.05 -17.64
C GLU A 107 -4.72 -1.51 -17.56
N GLN A 108 -3.60 -0.97 -17.06
CA GLN A 108 -3.35 0.46 -16.98
C GLN A 108 -2.52 1.01 -18.15
N GLN A 109 -2.19 0.17 -19.14
CA GLN A 109 -1.38 0.50 -20.31
C GLN A 109 0.02 1.06 -19.93
N ILE A 110 0.60 0.58 -18.82
CA ILE A 110 1.90 0.98 -18.32
C ILE A 110 2.94 -0.04 -18.77
N VAL A 111 4.04 0.43 -19.37
CA VAL A 111 5.25 -0.37 -19.61
C VAL A 111 6.31 0.08 -18.59
N PRO A 112 6.57 -0.71 -17.53
CA PRO A 112 7.50 -0.28 -16.50
C PRO A 112 8.95 -0.27 -17.00
N SER A 113 9.71 0.75 -16.60
CA SER A 113 11.17 0.76 -16.77
C SER A 113 11.80 -0.03 -15.63
N ILE A 114 12.46 -1.16 -15.93
CA ILE A 114 13.03 -2.06 -14.93
C ILE A 114 14.54 -2.05 -15.05
N LYS A 115 15.24 -1.74 -13.95
CA LYS A 115 16.70 -1.75 -13.83
C LYS A 115 17.11 -2.62 -12.66
N ILE A 116 17.38 -3.89 -12.93
CA ILE A 116 17.87 -4.87 -11.95
C ILE A 116 19.27 -5.31 -12.42
N PRO A 117 20.32 -5.14 -11.59
CA PRO A 117 21.66 -5.57 -11.96
C PRO A 117 21.77 -7.10 -11.97
N GLN A 118 22.72 -7.63 -12.74
CA GLN A 118 22.98 -9.08 -12.75
C GLN A 118 23.66 -9.57 -11.46
N GLU A 119 24.37 -8.67 -10.76
CA GLU A 119 24.97 -8.98 -9.46
C GLU A 119 23.87 -9.29 -8.45
N GLN A 120 24.07 -10.36 -7.69
CA GLN A 120 23.08 -10.81 -6.71
C GLN A 120 23.03 -9.87 -5.51
N MET A 121 21.86 -9.31 -5.24
CA MET A 121 21.60 -8.40 -4.13
C MET A 121 21.00 -9.17 -2.95
N ASN A 122 21.85 -9.57 -2.01
CA ASN A 122 21.43 -10.32 -0.83
C ASN A 122 21.12 -9.38 0.34
N ILE A 123 19.97 -9.60 0.97
CA ILE A 123 19.52 -8.89 2.18
C ILE A 123 19.14 -9.88 3.27
N ILE A 124 19.05 -9.42 4.50
CA ILE A 124 18.42 -10.18 5.60
C ILE A 124 16.98 -9.69 5.74
N GLY A 125 16.03 -10.60 5.66
CA GLY A 125 14.61 -10.29 5.76
C GLY A 125 13.75 -11.55 5.87
N ASP A 126 12.46 -11.35 6.02
CA ASP A 126 11.43 -12.38 5.88
C ASP A 126 10.88 -12.32 4.46
N GLU A 127 10.91 -13.43 3.75
CA GLU A 127 10.54 -13.46 2.32
C GLU A 127 9.11 -13.00 2.08
N SER A 128 8.16 -13.45 2.89
CA SER A 128 6.76 -13.06 2.76
C SER A 128 6.54 -11.57 3.06
N ALA A 129 7.24 -11.06 4.07
CA ALA A 129 7.19 -9.65 4.41
C ALA A 129 7.81 -8.77 3.30
N ILE A 130 8.94 -9.17 2.74
CA ILE A 130 9.58 -8.46 1.61
C ILE A 130 8.66 -8.45 0.38
N LYS A 131 8.10 -9.62 0.01
CA LYS A 131 7.12 -9.71 -1.09
C LYS A 131 5.95 -8.74 -0.86
N ARG A 132 5.39 -8.74 0.34
CA ARG A 132 4.27 -7.86 0.70
C ARG A 132 4.63 -6.37 0.63
N VAL A 133 5.83 -5.99 1.07
CA VAL A 133 6.35 -4.62 0.94
C VAL A 133 6.39 -4.22 -0.54
N ILE A 134 7.07 -5.02 -1.38
CA ILE A 134 7.26 -4.69 -2.79
C ILE A 134 5.92 -4.64 -3.54
N GLU A 135 5.03 -5.61 -3.31
CA GLU A 135 3.68 -5.62 -3.89
C GLU A 135 2.91 -4.35 -3.55
N ASN A 136 2.90 -3.93 -2.29
CA ASN A 136 2.23 -2.71 -1.86
C ASN A 136 2.77 -1.47 -2.58
N LEU A 137 4.09 -1.38 -2.74
CA LEU A 137 4.73 -0.25 -3.41
C LEU A 137 4.46 -0.25 -4.91
N VAL A 138 4.57 -1.41 -5.59
CA VAL A 138 4.33 -1.51 -7.04
C VAL A 138 2.86 -1.28 -7.37
N ILE A 139 1.93 -1.87 -6.61
CA ILE A 139 0.49 -1.63 -6.78
C ILE A 139 0.15 -0.16 -6.56
N ASN A 140 0.79 0.49 -5.58
CA ASN A 140 0.62 1.92 -5.34
C ASN A 140 1.11 2.74 -6.54
N ALA A 141 2.31 2.44 -7.06
CA ALA A 141 2.86 3.11 -8.24
C ALA A 141 1.97 2.93 -9.47
N ILE A 142 1.50 1.72 -9.78
CA ILE A 142 0.57 1.46 -10.89
C ILE A 142 -0.73 2.28 -10.73
N ARG A 143 -1.27 2.34 -9.52
CA ARG A 143 -2.56 2.98 -9.23
C ARG A 143 -2.54 4.49 -9.38
N TYR A 144 -1.44 5.13 -8.98
CA TYR A 144 -1.33 6.58 -8.89
C TYR A 144 -0.41 7.20 -9.94
N SER A 145 0.17 6.41 -10.82
CA SER A 145 0.93 6.85 -11.98
C SER A 145 0.03 7.55 -13.00
N ASP A 146 0.57 8.53 -13.67
CA ASP A 146 0.00 9.15 -14.88
C ASP A 146 0.42 8.42 -16.17
N GLY A 147 1.10 7.28 -16.07
CA GLY A 147 1.46 6.41 -17.19
C GLY A 147 2.87 5.86 -17.14
N ASN A 148 3.73 6.37 -16.26
CA ASN A 148 5.12 5.93 -16.18
C ASN A 148 5.46 5.39 -14.80
N VAL A 149 6.03 4.17 -14.76
CA VAL A 149 6.53 3.52 -13.55
C VAL A 149 7.96 3.05 -13.78
N SER A 150 8.82 3.25 -12.80
CA SER A 150 10.19 2.74 -12.83
C SER A 150 10.51 1.95 -11.56
N ILE A 151 11.21 0.83 -11.72
CA ILE A 151 11.67 -0.05 -10.65
C ILE A 151 13.18 -0.19 -10.79
N THR A 152 13.92 0.30 -9.81
CA THR A 152 15.39 0.29 -9.84
C THR A 152 15.93 -0.38 -8.58
N LEU A 153 16.74 -1.41 -8.77
CA LEU A 153 17.51 -2.06 -7.71
C LEU A 153 18.98 -1.68 -7.87
N GLU A 154 19.58 -1.16 -6.81
CA GLU A 154 20.96 -0.69 -6.85
C GLU A 154 21.69 -0.98 -5.54
N ARG A 155 23.00 -1.13 -5.61
CA ARG A 155 23.89 -1.25 -4.45
C ARG A 155 24.81 -0.04 -4.37
N ASN A 156 24.95 0.49 -3.19
CA ASN A 156 26.06 1.37 -2.85
C ASN A 156 26.97 0.69 -1.81
N ASN A 157 28.03 1.37 -1.39
CA ASN A 157 29.06 0.76 -0.50
C ASN A 157 28.51 0.16 0.80
N THR A 158 27.36 0.58 1.28
CA THR A 158 26.83 0.22 2.62
C THR A 158 25.40 -0.29 2.59
N LYS A 159 24.68 -0.14 1.47
CA LYS A 159 23.23 -0.44 1.39
C LYS A 159 22.83 -1.01 0.04
N ILE A 160 21.78 -1.82 0.08
CA ILE A 160 20.99 -2.18 -1.08
C ILE A 160 19.71 -1.34 -1.05
N ASN A 161 19.40 -0.70 -2.17
CA ASN A 161 18.23 0.16 -2.33
C ASN A 161 17.34 -0.38 -3.44
N LEU A 162 16.08 -0.56 -3.15
CA LEU A 162 15.02 -0.74 -4.12
C LEU A 162 14.20 0.54 -4.19
N THR A 163 14.18 1.18 -5.35
CA THR A 163 13.40 2.39 -5.60
C THR A 163 12.29 2.08 -6.58
N ILE A 164 11.06 2.33 -6.18
CA ILE A 164 9.89 2.28 -7.04
C ILE A 164 9.43 3.71 -7.21
N SER A 165 9.32 4.16 -8.45
CA SER A 165 8.96 5.53 -8.76
C SER A 165 7.92 5.61 -9.86
N ASN A 166 7.08 6.62 -9.79
CA ASN A 166 6.07 6.90 -10.80
C ASN A 166 5.88 8.41 -10.97
N ASP A 167 5.46 8.80 -12.16
CA ASP A 167 5.01 10.16 -12.41
C ASP A 167 3.70 10.45 -11.69
N VAL A 168 3.54 11.68 -11.23
CA VAL A 168 2.33 12.12 -10.52
C VAL A 168 1.96 13.54 -10.90
N LYS A 169 0.65 13.82 -11.01
CA LYS A 169 0.11 15.18 -11.16
C LYS A 169 -0.44 15.67 -9.82
N ASP A 170 -0.35 16.97 -9.61
CA ASP A 170 -1.02 17.68 -8.51
C ASP A 170 -0.68 17.12 -7.10
N ARG A 171 0.58 16.72 -6.89
CA ARG A 171 1.10 16.30 -5.58
C ARG A 171 2.05 17.34 -5.01
N THR A 172 2.06 17.46 -3.69
CA THR A 172 2.92 18.38 -2.95
C THR A 172 3.85 17.63 -2.01
N GLU A 173 4.94 18.27 -1.58
CA GLU A 173 5.84 17.71 -0.57
C GLU A 173 5.11 17.40 0.75
N LYS A 174 4.09 18.18 1.11
CA LYS A 174 3.26 17.92 2.29
C LYS A 174 2.49 16.60 2.21
N ASP A 175 2.07 16.20 1.00
CA ASP A 175 1.41 14.91 0.80
C ASP A 175 2.38 13.76 1.10
N VAL A 176 3.67 13.92 0.72
CA VAL A 176 4.70 12.89 0.92
C VAL A 176 4.94 12.60 2.40
N GLU A 177 4.92 13.61 3.27
CA GLU A 177 5.06 13.45 4.71
C GLU A 177 3.94 12.59 5.33
N LEU A 178 2.77 12.61 4.69
CA LEU A 178 1.58 11.90 5.15
C LEU A 178 1.42 10.49 4.55
N PHE A 179 2.18 10.13 3.50
CA PHE A 179 1.99 8.88 2.75
C PHE A 179 2.09 7.60 3.59
N PHE A 180 2.85 7.64 4.65
CA PHE A 180 3.01 6.49 5.55
C PHE A 180 2.01 6.49 6.70
N ASN A 181 1.18 7.53 6.80
CA ASN A 181 0.13 7.57 7.82
C ASN A 181 -1.01 6.62 7.43
N ARG A 182 -1.57 5.97 8.44
CA ARG A 182 -2.69 5.05 8.28
C ARG A 182 -3.90 5.79 7.70
N PHE A 183 -4.58 5.15 6.74
CA PHE A 183 -5.80 5.69 6.10
C PHE A 183 -5.60 7.00 5.34
N TYR A 184 -4.34 7.41 5.10
CA TYR A 184 -4.08 8.56 4.27
C TYR A 184 -4.31 8.22 2.81
N THR A 185 -5.19 8.99 2.19
CA THR A 185 -5.42 9.00 0.74
C THR A 185 -5.40 10.45 0.29
N ALA A 186 -4.45 10.83 -0.54
CA ALA A 186 -4.33 12.21 -1.02
C ALA A 186 -5.52 12.66 -1.90
N ASP A 187 -6.31 11.72 -2.42
CA ASP A 187 -7.52 11.96 -3.20
C ASP A 187 -8.77 11.56 -2.43
N GLN A 188 -9.33 12.48 -1.64
CA GLN A 188 -10.64 12.30 -1.00
C GLN A 188 -11.80 12.20 -2.01
N THR A 189 -11.61 12.72 -3.24
CA THR A 189 -12.64 12.77 -4.29
C THR A 189 -12.61 11.59 -5.27
N ARG A 190 -11.48 10.90 -5.43
CA ARG A 190 -11.39 9.66 -6.22
C ARG A 190 -11.82 8.47 -5.37
N SER A 191 -13.11 8.47 -5.00
CA SER A 191 -13.74 7.41 -4.21
C SER A 191 -13.38 6.03 -4.72
N GLY A 192 -12.54 5.30 -3.98
CA GLY A 192 -12.45 3.86 -4.13
C GLY A 192 -11.18 3.27 -4.72
N LYS A 193 -10.09 4.01 -4.89
CA LYS A 193 -8.86 3.40 -5.47
C LYS A 193 -7.91 2.72 -4.46
N GLY A 194 -8.10 2.82 -3.14
CA GLY A 194 -7.23 2.15 -2.16
C GLY A 194 -7.74 2.23 -0.73
N THR A 195 -7.17 1.39 0.15
CA THR A 195 -7.49 1.33 1.58
C THR A 195 -6.73 2.39 2.40
N GLY A 196 -5.70 3.02 1.84
CA GLY A 196 -4.80 3.90 2.57
C GLY A 196 -3.92 3.18 3.62
N LEU A 197 -3.91 1.83 3.60
CA LEU A 197 -3.13 1.02 4.54
C LEU A 197 -1.88 0.39 3.93
N GLY A 198 -1.80 0.28 2.59
CA GLY A 198 -0.69 -0.44 1.94
C GLY A 198 0.69 0.13 2.27
N LEU A 199 0.86 1.47 2.28
CA LEU A 199 2.14 2.09 2.61
C LEU A 199 2.45 2.01 4.11
N SER A 200 1.45 2.07 5.00
CA SER A 200 1.65 1.88 6.44
C SER A 200 2.00 0.43 6.78
N ILE A 201 1.42 -0.56 6.09
CA ILE A 201 1.80 -1.98 6.18
C ILE A 201 3.26 -2.15 5.73
N ALA A 202 3.62 -1.60 4.57
CA ALA A 202 5.00 -1.65 4.07
C ALA A 202 5.98 -1.02 5.06
N LYS A 203 5.64 0.12 5.66
CA LYS A 203 6.45 0.79 6.68
C LYS A 203 6.63 -0.06 7.93
N ALA A 204 5.55 -0.63 8.47
CA ALA A 204 5.60 -1.48 9.66
C ALA A 204 6.46 -2.75 9.44
N LEU A 205 6.34 -3.38 8.28
CA LEU A 205 7.17 -4.54 7.91
C LEU A 205 8.65 -4.16 7.76
N MET A 206 8.95 -3.05 7.07
CA MET A 206 10.33 -2.57 6.92
C MET A 206 10.96 -2.25 8.27
N ASP A 207 10.24 -1.59 9.18
CA ASP A 207 10.72 -1.27 10.53
C ASP A 207 11.03 -2.54 11.34
N LYS A 208 10.16 -3.58 11.25
CA LYS A 208 10.41 -4.88 11.91
C LYS A 208 11.61 -5.63 11.34
N MET A 209 11.98 -5.39 10.10
CA MET A 209 13.17 -5.96 9.45
C MET A 209 14.42 -5.07 9.59
N ASN A 210 14.39 -4.02 10.41
CA ASN A 210 15.45 -3.00 10.52
C ASN A 210 15.83 -2.36 9.15
N GLY A 211 14.91 -2.36 8.21
CA GLY A 211 15.02 -1.65 6.94
C GLY A 211 14.51 -0.22 7.07
N LYS A 212 14.81 0.60 6.07
CA LYS A 212 14.31 1.98 6.00
C LYS A 212 13.39 2.15 4.79
N LEU A 213 12.20 2.71 5.00
CA LEU A 213 11.29 3.14 3.94
C LEU A 213 11.20 4.67 3.95
N SER A 214 11.37 5.28 2.79
CA SER A 214 11.28 6.73 2.61
C SER A 214 10.60 7.07 1.30
N ALA A 215 10.02 8.26 1.22
CA ALA A 215 9.44 8.78 -0.01
C ALA A 215 9.96 10.20 -0.26
N GLU A 216 10.06 10.58 -1.53
CA GLU A 216 10.49 11.89 -2.00
C GLU A 216 9.71 12.25 -3.26
N LEU A 217 9.30 13.51 -3.37
CA LEU A 217 8.71 14.07 -4.57
C LEU A 217 9.74 14.99 -5.23
N LYS A 218 10.06 14.70 -6.47
CA LYS A 218 11.00 15.51 -7.26
C LYS A 218 10.59 15.53 -8.72
N ASP A 219 10.53 16.71 -9.33
CA ASP A 219 10.25 16.90 -10.76
C ASP A 219 8.96 16.18 -11.22
N SER A 220 7.89 16.24 -10.42
CA SER A 220 6.63 15.52 -10.66
C SER A 220 6.77 13.98 -10.66
N TRP A 221 7.82 13.45 -10.07
CA TRP A 221 7.99 12.03 -9.80
C TRP A 221 7.97 11.74 -8.32
N LEU A 222 7.20 10.74 -7.93
CA LEU A 222 7.21 10.17 -6.59
C LEU A 222 8.21 9.01 -6.57
N TYR A 223 9.18 9.09 -5.68
CA TYR A 223 10.17 8.04 -5.41
C TYR A 223 9.89 7.43 -4.06
N VAL A 224 9.61 6.13 -4.01
CA VAL A 224 9.50 5.37 -2.76
C VAL A 224 10.67 4.41 -2.68
N LYS A 225 11.51 4.56 -1.66
CA LYS A 225 12.78 3.85 -1.52
C LYS A 225 12.79 2.96 -0.29
N CYS A 226 13.03 1.67 -0.51
CA CYS A 226 13.42 0.70 0.51
C CYS A 226 14.94 0.60 0.58
N SER A 227 15.49 0.62 1.79
CA SER A 227 16.94 0.49 1.99
C SER A 227 17.23 -0.55 3.06
N TRP A 228 18.15 -1.46 2.77
CA TRP A 228 18.68 -2.45 3.71
C TRP A 228 20.20 -2.25 3.86
N ILE A 229 20.68 -2.45 5.08
CA ILE A 229 22.14 -2.45 5.34
C ILE A 229 22.73 -3.72 4.71
N LEU A 230 23.85 -3.56 4.02
CA LEU A 230 24.58 -4.68 3.46
C LEU A 230 25.10 -5.55 4.60
N THR A 231 24.77 -6.83 4.58
CA THR A 231 25.39 -7.84 5.46
C THR A 231 26.46 -8.56 4.67
N GLU A 232 27.66 -8.55 5.18
CA GLU A 232 28.79 -9.33 4.65
C GLU A 232 28.51 -10.83 4.56
#